data_022db5410d74a3ff1f989b94e48bb241
#
_entry.id   022db5410d74a3ff1f989b94e48bb241
#
_cell.length_a   1.000
_cell.length_b   1.000
_cell.length_c   1.000
_cell.angle_alpha   90.00
_cell.angle_beta   90.00
_cell.angle_gamma   90.00
#
_symmetry.space_group_name_H-M   'P 1'
#
loop_
_entity.id
_entity.type
_entity.pdbx_description
1 polymer ?
#
loop_
_entity_poly.entity_id
_entity_poly.type
_entity_poly.pdbx_seq_one_letter_code
_entity_poly.pdbx_strand_id
1 'polypeptide(L)'
;MSGSFRRGLLALTLAGVLARLLFAWLEPRTFPVADETMWLTWGTRVLPSPEVAFSPLRLRFIFHPPLYLYFLGGLSAAFGNLAAIKVAQCVVGGLLAPALGLIGARLIGERVGTVAAAIAAFYPELVWFAAHFWVETVFTVLLWWGLERLLAADEEASGKTAAVSGLFLGLAVLSRETVLYFLPVAAAWLAWRRPGGRIRAAAFLGVAVLVILPWTVRNWLVFRALVPVSTAGALNLWQGNTALSRQEVYEEYWVVRGRIEKYRHARQRAIEAILDRQPWWLFEKVRDEMPQYWAAHGQPIVHIERGAYGEVPRGRAFAAIAVVLGPYLAVLGLFVVGVAALPLNRGTRLLLVFLVFYVVLHVAAHGYPRYRLPSLPVLFLVAGQGWVFLRTRQRPRLGPVRWWAAAAVGIVLALCVGPSLVSWARDPWPPAWSHQHSSGAEEAETPGAGTDDGGEP
;
A
#
# COMPACT_ATOMS: atom_id res chain seq x y z
N MET A 1 18.17 -2.43 23.03
CA MET A 1 18.34 -3.43 21.94
C MET A 1 19.75 -4.00 21.99
N SER A 2 19.84 -5.34 21.99
CA SER A 2 21.11 -6.09 22.09
C SER A 2 21.96 -5.96 20.82
N GLY A 3 23.30 -6.15 20.97
CA GLY A 3 24.21 -6.14 19.82
C GLY A 3 23.94 -7.29 18.83
N SER A 4 23.47 -8.43 19.33
CA SER A 4 23.08 -9.58 18.50
C SER A 4 21.83 -9.27 17.66
N PHE A 5 20.83 -8.61 18.25
CA PHE A 5 19.64 -8.17 17.52
C PHE A 5 19.98 -7.20 16.38
N ARG A 6 20.82 -6.20 16.65
CA ARG A 6 21.25 -5.22 15.63
C ARG A 6 21.97 -5.89 14.46
N ARG A 7 22.88 -6.83 14.74
CA ARG A 7 23.59 -7.62 13.70
C ARG A 7 22.63 -8.49 12.91
N GLY A 8 21.71 -9.19 13.59
CA GLY A 8 20.67 -10.00 12.94
C GLY A 8 19.76 -9.16 12.04
N LEU A 9 19.38 -7.97 12.50
CA LEU A 9 18.54 -7.05 11.73
C LEU A 9 19.26 -6.54 10.46
N LEU A 10 20.54 -6.19 10.56
CA LEU A 10 21.36 -5.82 9.40
C LEU A 10 21.46 -6.99 8.41
N ALA A 11 21.74 -8.21 8.89
CA ALA A 11 21.81 -9.40 8.05
C ALA A 11 20.49 -9.67 7.31
N LEU A 12 19.34 -9.55 8.01
CA LEU A 12 18.02 -9.70 7.38
C LEU A 12 17.74 -8.60 6.36
N THR A 13 18.16 -7.38 6.62
CA THR A 13 18.02 -6.27 5.66
C THR A 13 18.81 -6.56 4.39
N LEU A 14 20.10 -6.93 4.51
CA LEU A 14 20.97 -7.26 3.38
C LEU A 14 20.44 -8.47 2.60
N ALA A 15 20.02 -9.52 3.30
CA ALA A 15 19.44 -10.71 2.68
C ALA A 15 18.11 -10.39 1.96
N GLY A 16 17.28 -9.52 2.54
CA GLY A 16 16.04 -9.06 1.92
C GLY A 16 16.27 -8.21 0.66
N VAL A 17 17.29 -7.35 0.67
CA VAL A 17 17.73 -6.62 -0.54
C VAL A 17 18.21 -7.61 -1.60
N LEU A 18 19.09 -8.54 -1.21
CA LEU A 18 19.63 -9.54 -2.14
C LEU A 18 18.54 -10.42 -2.75
N ALA A 19 17.55 -10.85 -1.96
CA ALA A 19 16.41 -11.62 -2.46
C ALA A 19 15.60 -10.85 -3.53
N ARG A 20 15.39 -9.54 -3.34
CA ARG A 20 14.72 -8.67 -4.30
C ARG A 20 15.54 -8.48 -5.58
N LEU A 21 16.84 -8.24 -5.44
CA LEU A 21 17.74 -8.09 -6.59
C LEU A 21 17.83 -9.39 -7.40
N LEU A 22 17.94 -10.53 -6.72
CA LEU A 22 17.94 -11.84 -7.35
C LEU A 22 16.63 -12.11 -8.09
N PHE A 23 15.49 -11.83 -7.45
CA PHE A 23 14.19 -11.97 -8.10
C PHE A 23 14.06 -11.03 -9.31
N ALA A 24 14.44 -9.76 -9.18
CA ALA A 24 14.42 -8.80 -10.27
C ALA A 24 15.31 -9.16 -11.45
N TRP A 25 16.41 -9.88 -11.19
CA TRP A 25 17.32 -10.41 -12.22
C TRP A 25 16.77 -11.68 -12.89
N LEU A 26 16.11 -12.56 -12.13
CA LEU A 26 15.52 -13.81 -12.62
C LEU A 26 14.15 -13.62 -13.26
N GLU A 27 13.51 -12.50 -13.02
CA GLU A 27 12.14 -12.22 -13.45
C GLU A 27 12.05 -12.14 -14.98
N PRO A 28 11.30 -13.06 -15.62
CA PRO A 28 11.36 -13.23 -17.09
C PRO A 28 10.54 -12.19 -17.87
N ARG A 29 9.78 -11.34 -17.18
CA ARG A 29 8.89 -10.39 -17.85
C ARG A 29 9.69 -9.26 -18.50
N THR A 30 9.44 -9.05 -19.79
CA THR A 30 10.19 -8.10 -20.62
C THR A 30 9.47 -6.78 -20.86
N PHE A 31 8.19 -6.68 -20.55
CA PHE A 31 7.39 -5.47 -20.79
C PHE A 31 6.56 -5.09 -19.55
N PRO A 32 6.32 -3.78 -19.34
CA PRO A 32 5.46 -3.29 -18.27
C PRO A 32 3.98 -3.61 -18.56
N VAL A 33 3.19 -3.80 -17.51
CA VAL A 33 1.77 -4.17 -17.59
C VAL A 33 0.94 -3.22 -16.75
N ALA A 34 -0.24 -2.85 -17.25
CA ALA A 34 -1.22 -2.02 -16.54
C ALA A 34 -0.62 -0.69 -16.03
N ASP A 35 -0.80 -0.37 -14.75
CA ASP A 35 -0.34 0.88 -14.15
C ASP A 35 1.17 1.14 -14.33
N GLU A 36 2.01 0.11 -14.55
CA GLU A 36 3.45 0.29 -14.76
C GLU A 36 3.74 1.11 -16.01
N THR A 37 2.99 0.88 -17.09
CA THR A 37 3.15 1.65 -18.34
C THR A 37 2.92 3.13 -18.08
N MET A 38 1.87 3.46 -17.33
CA MET A 38 1.56 4.83 -16.95
C MET A 38 2.68 5.44 -16.09
N TRP A 39 3.12 4.75 -15.05
CA TRP A 39 4.19 5.23 -14.17
C TRP A 39 5.49 5.47 -14.94
N LEU A 40 5.89 4.55 -15.82
CA LEU A 40 7.09 4.69 -16.63
C LEU A 40 6.95 5.82 -17.63
N THR A 41 5.82 5.94 -18.34
CA THR A 41 5.61 7.01 -19.32
C THR A 41 5.75 8.39 -18.66
N TRP A 42 5.04 8.66 -17.59
CA TRP A 42 5.08 9.94 -16.91
C TRP A 42 6.40 10.16 -16.16
N GLY A 43 6.91 9.14 -15.47
CA GLY A 43 8.12 9.25 -14.68
C GLY A 43 9.38 9.37 -15.51
N THR A 44 9.55 8.54 -16.55
CA THR A 44 10.83 8.45 -17.28
C THR A 44 10.88 9.21 -18.61
N ARG A 45 9.72 9.49 -19.21
CA ARG A 45 9.66 10.19 -20.51
C ARG A 45 9.21 11.63 -20.38
N VAL A 46 8.17 11.89 -19.59
CA VAL A 46 7.57 13.24 -19.47
C VAL A 46 8.32 14.08 -18.45
N LEU A 47 8.52 13.58 -17.24
CA LEU A 47 9.11 14.35 -16.14
C LEU A 47 10.56 14.80 -16.39
N PRO A 48 11.44 14.00 -17.01
CA PRO A 48 12.82 14.40 -17.29
C PRO A 48 12.98 15.38 -18.46
N SER A 49 11.89 15.70 -19.20
CA SER A 49 11.99 16.68 -20.27
C SER A 49 12.43 18.05 -19.70
N PRO A 50 13.34 18.78 -20.37
CA PRO A 50 13.84 20.06 -19.86
C PRO A 50 12.72 21.06 -19.54
N GLU A 51 11.64 21.04 -20.33
CA GLU A 51 10.50 21.92 -20.17
C GLU A 51 9.72 21.69 -18.87
N VAL A 52 9.70 20.45 -18.37
CA VAL A 52 8.99 20.05 -17.15
C VAL A 52 9.93 20.00 -15.96
N ALA A 53 11.17 19.49 -16.13
CA ALA A 53 12.15 19.36 -15.07
C ALA A 53 12.49 20.69 -14.39
N PHE A 54 12.59 21.78 -15.18
CA PHE A 54 12.89 23.13 -14.67
C PHE A 54 11.65 23.95 -14.32
N SER A 55 10.44 23.45 -14.58
CA SER A 55 9.20 24.13 -14.21
C SER A 55 8.10 23.13 -13.82
N PRO A 56 8.01 22.74 -12.55
CA PRO A 56 6.92 21.87 -12.07
C PRO A 56 5.53 22.43 -12.37
N LEU A 57 5.40 23.75 -12.59
CA LEU A 57 4.14 24.38 -12.97
C LEU A 57 3.68 24.03 -14.40
N ARG A 58 4.59 23.61 -15.28
CA ARG A 58 4.26 23.12 -16.64
C ARG A 58 3.76 21.69 -16.66
N LEU A 59 4.03 20.90 -15.60
CA LEU A 59 3.54 19.55 -15.49
C LEU A 59 2.01 19.52 -15.34
N ARG A 60 1.30 19.19 -16.40
CA ARG A 60 -0.17 19.10 -16.42
C ARG A 60 -0.71 17.78 -15.83
N PHE A 61 0.02 17.17 -14.91
CA PHE A 61 -0.36 15.91 -14.25
C PHE A 61 -0.88 16.16 -12.82
N ILE A 62 -2.03 15.59 -12.48
CA ILE A 62 -2.67 15.72 -11.17
C ILE A 62 -3.40 14.40 -10.76
N PHE A 63 -3.47 13.44 -11.67
CA PHE A 63 -4.27 12.22 -11.44
C PHE A 63 -3.72 11.39 -10.29
N HIS A 64 -2.42 11.14 -10.25
CA HIS A 64 -1.76 10.42 -9.16
C HIS A 64 -0.85 11.33 -8.32
N PRO A 65 -0.52 10.92 -7.06
CA PRO A 65 0.45 11.61 -6.22
C PRO A 65 1.84 11.70 -6.87
N PRO A 66 2.65 12.76 -6.60
CA PRO A 66 3.83 13.07 -7.40
C PRO A 66 5.09 12.29 -7.02
N LEU A 67 5.26 11.86 -5.76
CA LEU A 67 6.57 11.45 -5.26
C LEU A 67 7.16 10.27 -6.05
N TYR A 68 6.33 9.30 -6.40
CA TYR A 68 6.82 8.14 -7.14
C TYR A 68 7.23 8.51 -8.58
N LEU A 69 6.53 9.44 -9.21
CA LEU A 69 6.95 10.00 -10.52
C LEU A 69 8.32 10.66 -10.43
N TYR A 70 8.55 11.50 -9.40
CA TYR A 70 9.84 12.13 -9.19
C TYR A 70 10.94 11.13 -8.81
N PHE A 71 10.60 10.06 -8.10
CA PHE A 71 11.53 8.95 -7.84
C PHE A 71 11.97 8.28 -9.15
N LEU A 72 11.04 7.93 -10.02
CA LEU A 72 11.33 7.34 -11.32
C LEU A 72 12.11 8.33 -12.23
N GLY A 73 11.62 9.57 -12.32
CA GLY A 73 12.22 10.59 -13.18
C GLY A 73 13.62 10.99 -12.76
N GLY A 74 13.85 11.15 -11.46
CA GLY A 74 15.18 11.46 -10.93
C GLY A 74 16.19 10.35 -11.18
N LEU A 75 15.81 9.10 -10.97
CA LEU A 75 16.67 7.95 -11.27
C LEU A 75 16.89 7.77 -12.79
N SER A 76 15.86 7.99 -13.59
CA SER A 76 15.96 7.95 -15.05
C SER A 76 16.92 9.01 -15.57
N ALA A 77 16.81 10.23 -15.06
CA ALA A 77 17.71 11.33 -15.43
C ALA A 77 19.15 11.10 -14.99
N ALA A 78 19.34 10.49 -13.80
CA ALA A 78 20.68 10.24 -13.25
C ALA A 78 21.40 9.07 -13.94
N PHE A 79 20.69 8.00 -14.30
CA PHE A 79 21.29 6.74 -14.73
C PHE A 79 20.92 6.32 -16.16
N GLY A 80 19.91 6.87 -16.76
CA GLY A 80 19.52 6.63 -18.15
C GLY A 80 18.98 5.23 -18.47
N ASN A 81 18.70 4.38 -17.43
CA ASN A 81 18.23 3.04 -17.66
C ASN A 81 17.25 2.53 -16.58
N LEU A 82 16.37 1.61 -16.96
CA LEU A 82 15.35 1.05 -16.08
C LEU A 82 15.93 0.07 -15.04
N ALA A 83 17.08 -0.54 -15.31
CA ALA A 83 17.72 -1.46 -14.37
C ALA A 83 18.17 -0.74 -13.09
N ALA A 84 18.71 0.48 -13.22
CA ALA A 84 19.09 1.29 -12.08
C ALA A 84 17.87 1.65 -11.21
N ILE A 85 16.72 1.92 -11.83
CA ILE A 85 15.46 2.18 -11.11
C ILE A 85 15.02 0.93 -10.36
N LYS A 86 15.04 -0.26 -10.99
CA LYS A 86 14.73 -1.54 -10.34
C LYS A 86 15.66 -1.80 -9.16
N VAL A 87 16.98 -1.61 -9.33
CA VAL A 87 17.97 -1.78 -8.25
C VAL A 87 17.66 -0.84 -7.07
N ALA A 88 17.45 0.45 -7.33
CA ALA A 88 17.13 1.42 -6.31
C ALA A 88 15.84 1.05 -5.55
N GLN A 89 14.80 0.61 -6.27
CA GLN A 89 13.54 0.19 -5.68
C GLN A 89 13.70 -1.10 -4.84
N CYS A 90 14.51 -2.06 -5.28
CA CYS A 90 14.84 -3.27 -4.50
C CYS A 90 15.57 -2.92 -3.20
N VAL A 91 16.52 -1.98 -3.24
CA VAL A 91 17.21 -1.47 -2.04
C VAL A 91 16.24 -0.80 -1.09
N VAL A 92 15.40 0.12 -1.61
CA VAL A 92 14.36 0.77 -0.82
C VAL A 92 13.43 -0.27 -0.18
N GLY A 93 12.93 -1.25 -0.96
CA GLY A 93 12.05 -2.29 -0.46
C GLY A 93 12.64 -3.13 0.68
N GLY A 94 13.96 -3.35 0.67
CA GLY A 94 14.68 -4.04 1.75
C GLY A 94 14.66 -3.29 3.08
N LEU A 95 14.52 -1.95 3.05
CA LEU A 95 14.45 -1.11 4.25
C LEU A 95 13.15 -1.27 5.06
N LEU A 96 12.18 -2.04 4.58
CA LEU A 96 11.00 -2.37 5.37
C LEU A 96 11.34 -3.31 6.54
N ALA A 97 12.25 -4.25 6.33
CA ALA A 97 12.64 -5.22 7.36
C ALA A 97 13.19 -4.56 8.65
N PRO A 98 14.14 -3.61 8.59
CA PRO A 98 14.61 -2.92 9.80
C PRO A 98 13.53 -2.07 10.46
N ALA A 99 12.62 -1.43 9.73
CA ALA A 99 11.52 -0.67 10.32
C ALA A 99 10.63 -1.58 11.18
N LEU A 100 10.22 -2.75 10.66
CA LEU A 100 9.40 -3.71 11.41
C LEU A 100 10.16 -4.36 12.57
N GLY A 101 11.45 -4.67 12.37
CA GLY A 101 12.30 -5.17 13.44
C GLY A 101 12.35 -4.22 14.64
N LEU A 102 12.56 -2.93 14.38
CA LEU A 102 12.59 -1.89 15.40
C LEU A 102 11.23 -1.72 16.09
N ILE A 103 10.13 -1.69 15.34
CA ILE A 103 8.77 -1.59 15.91
C ILE A 103 8.48 -2.81 16.78
N GLY A 104 8.75 -4.02 16.28
CA GLY A 104 8.51 -5.25 17.03
C GLY A 104 9.33 -5.32 18.31
N ALA A 105 10.61 -4.96 18.24
CA ALA A 105 11.50 -4.92 19.41
C ALA A 105 11.03 -3.88 20.45
N ARG A 106 10.58 -2.72 20.01
CA ARG A 106 10.09 -1.63 20.85
C ARG A 106 8.78 -1.98 21.55
N LEU A 107 7.82 -2.55 20.85
CA LEU A 107 6.45 -2.76 21.34
C LEU A 107 6.26 -4.09 22.05
N ILE A 108 6.98 -5.13 21.66
CA ILE A 108 6.71 -6.50 22.07
C ILE A 108 7.98 -7.20 22.58
N GLY A 109 9.07 -7.11 21.80
CA GLY A 109 10.37 -7.69 22.17
C GLY A 109 11.20 -8.07 20.94
N GLU A 110 12.53 -8.19 21.13
CA GLU A 110 13.51 -8.41 20.05
C GLU A 110 13.23 -9.68 19.23
N ARG A 111 12.72 -10.76 19.85
CA ARG A 111 12.36 -12.00 19.13
C ARG A 111 11.24 -11.75 18.14
N VAL A 112 10.21 -11.02 18.55
CA VAL A 112 9.07 -10.67 17.67
C VAL A 112 9.54 -9.73 16.56
N GLY A 113 10.37 -8.73 16.89
CA GLY A 113 10.99 -7.86 15.90
C GLY A 113 11.79 -8.62 14.85
N THR A 114 12.60 -9.61 15.28
CA THR A 114 13.37 -10.46 14.35
C THR A 114 12.47 -11.25 13.41
N VAL A 115 11.40 -11.87 13.93
CA VAL A 115 10.46 -12.65 13.11
C VAL A 115 9.72 -11.75 12.12
N ALA A 116 9.20 -10.59 12.58
CA ALA A 116 8.51 -9.65 11.70
C ALA A 116 9.44 -9.10 10.60
N ALA A 117 10.71 -8.80 10.93
CA ALA A 117 11.72 -8.39 9.97
C ALA A 117 12.03 -9.50 8.96
N ALA A 118 12.13 -10.76 9.39
CA ALA A 118 12.36 -11.91 8.51
C ALA A 118 11.17 -12.12 7.55
N ILE A 119 9.93 -12.03 8.05
CA ILE A 119 8.75 -12.08 7.18
C ILE A 119 8.82 -10.95 6.15
N ALA A 120 9.05 -9.71 6.55
CA ALA A 120 9.13 -8.57 5.63
C ALA A 120 10.27 -8.68 4.61
N ALA A 121 11.41 -9.26 5.02
CA ALA A 121 12.56 -9.47 4.14
C ALA A 121 12.23 -10.41 2.97
N PHE A 122 11.47 -11.50 3.24
CA PHE A 122 11.26 -12.60 2.29
C PHE A 122 9.80 -12.79 1.85
N TYR A 123 8.88 -11.93 2.27
CA TYR A 123 7.47 -12.06 1.87
C TYR A 123 7.31 -11.93 0.35
N PRO A 124 6.81 -12.96 -0.36
CA PRO A 124 6.92 -13.03 -1.81
C PRO A 124 6.27 -11.86 -2.54
N GLU A 125 5.11 -11.39 -2.07
CA GLU A 125 4.42 -10.26 -2.68
C GLU A 125 5.22 -8.95 -2.52
N LEU A 126 5.88 -8.72 -1.39
CA LEU A 126 6.78 -7.57 -1.19
C LEU A 126 8.05 -7.65 -2.04
N VAL A 127 8.58 -8.86 -2.27
CA VAL A 127 9.71 -9.09 -3.17
C VAL A 127 9.30 -8.80 -4.60
N TRP A 128 8.13 -9.27 -5.02
CA TRP A 128 7.57 -9.05 -6.33
C TRP A 128 7.36 -7.56 -6.64
N PHE A 129 6.68 -6.82 -5.74
CA PHE A 129 6.43 -5.39 -5.93
C PHE A 129 7.73 -4.56 -6.03
N ALA A 130 8.80 -4.98 -5.34
CA ALA A 130 10.08 -4.29 -5.42
C ALA A 130 10.79 -4.46 -6.77
N ALA A 131 10.49 -5.54 -7.50
CA ALA A 131 11.05 -5.79 -8.83
C ALA A 131 10.25 -5.16 -9.98
N HIS A 132 9.06 -4.62 -9.69
CA HIS A 132 8.14 -4.04 -10.65
C HIS A 132 7.93 -2.55 -10.40
N PHE A 133 7.54 -1.79 -11.43
CA PHE A 133 7.40 -0.33 -11.34
C PHE A 133 6.08 0.10 -10.72
N TRP A 134 5.92 -0.23 -9.43
CA TRP A 134 4.74 0.07 -8.65
C TRP A 134 5.07 0.97 -7.45
N VAL A 135 4.20 1.92 -7.18
CA VAL A 135 4.34 2.88 -6.07
C VAL A 135 4.34 2.20 -4.69
N GLU A 136 3.76 1.02 -4.57
CA GLU A 136 3.53 0.29 -3.33
C GLU A 136 4.81 0.09 -2.52
N THR A 137 5.94 -0.19 -3.17
CA THR A 137 7.22 -0.43 -2.48
C THR A 137 7.71 0.82 -1.76
N VAL A 138 7.82 1.94 -2.48
CA VAL A 138 8.30 3.22 -1.92
C VAL A 138 7.32 3.73 -0.87
N PHE A 139 6.03 3.69 -1.17
CA PHE A 139 4.98 4.08 -0.25
C PHE A 139 5.00 3.31 1.07
N THR A 140 5.06 1.96 1.00
CA THR A 140 5.04 1.11 2.19
C THR A 140 6.26 1.36 3.08
N VAL A 141 7.43 1.54 2.49
CA VAL A 141 8.66 1.83 3.26
C VAL A 141 8.55 3.18 3.97
N LEU A 142 8.13 4.24 3.27
CA LEU A 142 7.96 5.56 3.86
C LEU A 142 6.92 5.55 4.99
N LEU A 143 5.78 4.90 4.76
CA LEU A 143 4.73 4.73 5.76
C LEU A 143 5.27 4.06 7.03
N TRP A 144 5.98 2.94 6.90
CA TRP A 144 6.42 2.16 8.06
C TRP A 144 7.60 2.80 8.79
N TRP A 145 8.49 3.51 8.11
CA TRP A 145 9.47 4.37 8.79
C TRP A 145 8.81 5.55 9.48
N GLY A 146 7.78 6.13 8.90
CA GLY A 146 6.99 7.18 9.54
C GLY A 146 6.31 6.69 10.83
N LEU A 147 5.69 5.52 10.81
CA LEU A 147 5.08 4.90 11.99
C LEU A 147 6.13 4.50 13.04
N GLU A 148 7.29 3.98 12.62
CA GLU A 148 8.40 3.69 13.54
C GLU A 148 8.87 4.95 14.27
N ARG A 149 9.09 6.04 13.54
CA ARG A 149 9.46 7.33 14.12
C ARG A 149 8.35 7.94 15.00
N LEU A 150 7.08 7.72 14.65
CA LEU A 150 5.94 8.14 15.47
C LEU A 150 5.94 7.46 16.83
N LEU A 151 6.14 6.14 16.84
CA LEU A 151 6.23 5.34 18.06
C LEU A 151 7.46 5.72 18.90
N ALA A 152 8.60 5.93 18.22
CA ALA A 152 9.82 6.41 18.85
C ALA A 152 9.62 7.79 19.51
N ALA A 153 8.94 8.71 18.84
CA ALA A 153 8.68 10.05 19.36
C ALA A 153 7.83 10.05 20.64
N ASP A 154 6.91 9.11 20.78
CA ASP A 154 6.12 8.96 22.01
C ASP A 154 6.99 8.41 23.17
N GLU A 155 7.86 7.44 22.90
CA GLU A 155 8.73 6.82 23.89
C GLU A 155 9.87 7.78 24.33
N GLU A 156 10.54 8.40 23.36
CA GLU A 156 11.66 9.32 23.59
C GLU A 156 11.21 10.70 24.07
N ALA A 157 9.92 10.98 24.07
CA ALA A 157 9.32 12.28 24.34
C ALA A 157 9.92 13.42 23.47
N SER A 158 10.31 13.11 22.24
CA SER A 158 11.12 13.95 21.36
C SER A 158 10.30 14.64 20.26
N GLY A 159 10.31 15.98 20.25
CA GLY A 159 9.73 16.78 19.15
C GLY A 159 10.48 16.63 17.83
N LYS A 160 11.81 16.45 17.89
CA LYS A 160 12.63 16.17 16.70
C LYS A 160 12.24 14.84 16.04
N THR A 161 12.08 13.78 16.82
CA THR A 161 11.67 12.47 16.33
C THR A 161 10.25 12.52 15.76
N ALA A 162 9.36 13.31 16.38
CA ALA A 162 8.02 13.57 15.85
C ALA A 162 8.05 14.31 14.50
N ALA A 163 8.92 15.31 14.36
CA ALA A 163 9.13 16.03 13.08
C ALA A 163 9.63 15.09 11.97
N VAL A 164 10.56 14.17 12.28
CA VAL A 164 11.04 13.15 11.35
C VAL A 164 9.91 12.18 10.95
N SER A 165 9.04 11.79 11.89
CA SER A 165 7.82 11.05 11.56
C SER A 165 6.93 11.83 10.58
N GLY A 166 6.72 13.12 10.83
CA GLY A 166 5.97 14.01 9.93
C GLY A 166 6.56 14.09 8.53
N LEU A 167 7.88 14.12 8.41
CA LEU A 167 8.58 14.07 7.12
C LEU A 167 8.25 12.77 6.36
N PHE A 168 8.45 11.62 6.99
CA PHE A 168 8.19 10.32 6.35
C PHE A 168 6.72 10.13 5.98
N LEU A 169 5.78 10.48 6.87
CA LEU A 169 4.36 10.35 6.58
C LEU A 169 3.88 11.39 5.55
N GLY A 170 4.44 12.60 5.54
CA GLY A 170 4.19 13.58 4.48
C GLY A 170 4.66 13.09 3.11
N LEU A 171 5.84 12.49 3.03
CA LEU A 171 6.34 11.84 1.82
C LEU A 171 5.48 10.61 1.42
N ALA A 172 5.00 9.82 2.40
CA ALA A 172 4.07 8.74 2.14
C ALA A 172 2.75 9.26 1.53
N VAL A 173 2.21 10.37 2.03
CA VAL A 173 1.03 11.06 1.45
C VAL A 173 1.29 11.47 -0.01
N LEU A 174 2.47 12.02 -0.31
CA LEU A 174 2.86 12.37 -1.68
C LEU A 174 3.12 11.15 -2.58
N SER A 175 3.18 9.93 -2.02
CA SER A 175 3.21 8.66 -2.77
C SER A 175 1.82 8.06 -2.95
N ARG A 176 0.99 8.08 -1.90
CA ARG A 176 -0.43 7.66 -1.91
C ARG A 176 -1.22 8.49 -0.90
N GLU A 177 -2.25 9.17 -1.35
CA GLU A 177 -3.06 10.10 -0.54
C GLU A 177 -3.81 9.44 0.64
N THR A 178 -3.94 8.11 0.66
CA THR A 178 -4.69 7.37 1.70
C THR A 178 -4.23 7.68 3.13
N VAL A 179 -2.93 7.94 3.32
CA VAL A 179 -2.35 8.26 4.64
C VAL A 179 -2.66 9.68 5.10
N LEU A 180 -3.06 10.59 4.19
CA LEU A 180 -3.48 11.96 4.53
C LEU A 180 -4.56 11.95 5.63
N TYR A 181 -5.53 11.03 5.50
CA TYR A 181 -6.64 10.89 6.44
C TYR A 181 -6.23 10.28 7.79
N PHE A 182 -5.06 9.65 7.87
CA PHE A 182 -4.51 9.10 9.11
C PHE A 182 -3.70 10.13 9.90
N LEU A 183 -3.17 11.19 9.28
CA LEU A 183 -2.35 12.20 9.97
C LEU A 183 -3.04 12.82 11.20
N PRO A 184 -4.34 13.21 11.15
CA PRO A 184 -5.03 13.70 12.34
C PRO A 184 -5.14 12.68 13.46
N VAL A 185 -5.35 11.39 13.12
CA VAL A 185 -5.43 10.29 14.09
C VAL A 185 -4.09 10.10 14.80
N ALA A 186 -2.98 10.10 14.03
CA ALA A 186 -1.62 10.01 14.55
C ALA A 186 -1.27 11.20 15.46
N ALA A 187 -1.66 12.42 15.08
CA ALA A 187 -1.46 13.62 15.88
C ALA A 187 -2.27 13.60 17.17
N ALA A 188 -3.53 13.22 17.10
CA ALA A 188 -4.40 13.05 18.27
C ALA A 188 -3.81 12.01 19.23
N TRP A 189 -3.29 10.89 18.69
CA TRP A 189 -2.61 9.87 19.48
C TRP A 189 -1.35 10.41 20.18
N LEU A 190 -0.49 11.19 19.52
CA LEU A 190 0.67 11.84 20.14
C LEU A 190 0.26 12.82 21.25
N ALA A 191 -0.80 13.60 21.01
CA ALA A 191 -1.30 14.60 21.95
C ALA A 191 -1.95 13.97 23.19
N TRP A 192 -2.50 12.76 23.06
CA TRP A 192 -3.35 12.15 24.08
C TRP A 192 -2.57 11.72 25.32
N ARG A 193 -2.94 12.30 26.49
CA ARG A 193 -2.52 11.90 27.82
C ARG A 193 -1.00 11.74 28.03
N ARG A 194 -0.19 12.57 27.33
CA ARG A 194 1.28 12.60 27.47
C ARG A 194 1.77 14.02 27.72
N PRO A 195 2.64 14.26 28.70
CA PRO A 195 3.30 15.55 28.88
C PRO A 195 4.04 15.95 27.59
N GLY A 196 3.87 17.21 27.16
CA GLY A 196 4.45 17.68 25.89
C GLY A 196 3.88 17.07 24.62
N GLY A 197 2.83 16.23 24.70
CA GLY A 197 2.23 15.54 23.56
C GLY A 197 1.69 16.49 22.49
N ARG A 198 1.10 17.63 22.89
CA ARG A 198 0.59 18.65 21.95
C ARG A 198 1.72 19.28 21.14
N ILE A 199 2.89 19.53 21.74
CA ILE A 199 4.05 20.08 21.05
C ILE A 199 4.58 19.07 20.03
N ARG A 200 4.68 17.78 20.40
CA ARG A 200 5.09 16.72 19.48
C ARG A 200 4.09 16.55 18.34
N ALA A 201 2.79 16.58 18.61
CA ALA A 201 1.74 16.56 17.61
C ALA A 201 1.83 17.74 16.64
N ALA A 202 2.09 18.94 17.16
CA ALA A 202 2.31 20.15 16.35
C ALA A 202 3.57 20.03 15.47
N ALA A 203 4.69 19.55 16.03
CA ALA A 203 5.92 19.30 15.26
C ALA A 203 5.71 18.26 14.16
N PHE A 204 5.01 17.17 14.46
CA PHE A 204 4.63 16.12 13.52
C PHE A 204 3.76 16.67 12.36
N LEU A 205 2.63 17.30 12.69
CA LEU A 205 1.71 17.84 11.68
C LEU A 205 2.34 19.00 10.89
N GLY A 206 3.05 19.88 11.57
CA GLY A 206 3.71 21.02 10.94
C GLY A 206 4.66 20.59 9.83
N VAL A 207 5.51 19.59 10.11
CA VAL A 207 6.43 19.05 9.10
C VAL A 207 5.68 18.26 8.02
N ALA A 208 4.69 17.46 8.37
CA ALA A 208 3.89 16.75 7.35
C ALA A 208 3.21 17.72 6.39
N VAL A 209 2.61 18.80 6.92
CA VAL A 209 1.99 19.86 6.10
C VAL A 209 3.04 20.57 5.25
N LEU A 210 4.19 20.94 5.81
CA LEU A 210 5.28 21.58 5.05
C LEU A 210 5.76 20.74 3.87
N VAL A 211 5.75 19.41 3.98
CA VAL A 211 6.10 18.49 2.90
C VAL A 211 5.02 18.44 1.83
N ILE A 212 3.75 18.45 2.22
CA ILE A 212 2.62 18.33 1.29
C ILE A 212 2.30 19.67 0.61
N LEU A 213 2.42 20.75 1.34
CA LEU A 213 1.99 22.11 0.95
C LEU A 213 2.54 22.59 -0.41
N PRO A 214 3.83 22.42 -0.74
CA PRO A 214 4.35 22.87 -2.05
C PRO A 214 3.59 22.26 -3.22
N TRP A 215 3.22 20.97 -3.12
CA TRP A 215 2.44 20.29 -4.16
C TRP A 215 0.98 20.77 -4.19
N THR A 216 0.37 21.00 -3.03
CA THR A 216 -0.98 21.56 -2.93
C THR A 216 -1.03 22.97 -3.54
N VAL A 217 -0.05 23.82 -3.21
CA VAL A 217 0.07 25.17 -3.79
C VAL A 217 0.28 25.11 -5.29
N ARG A 218 1.15 24.21 -5.77
CA ARG A 218 1.35 23.98 -7.21
C ARG A 218 0.04 23.57 -7.88
N ASN A 219 -0.73 22.65 -7.31
CA ASN A 219 -2.02 22.22 -7.86
C ASN A 219 -2.98 23.41 -7.94
N TRP A 220 -3.05 24.25 -6.91
CA TRP A 220 -3.88 25.46 -6.89
C TRP A 220 -3.46 26.46 -7.97
N LEU A 221 -2.16 26.71 -8.15
CA LEU A 221 -1.65 27.63 -9.16
C LEU A 221 -1.91 27.15 -10.58
N VAL A 222 -1.75 25.85 -10.86
CA VAL A 222 -1.88 25.26 -12.20
C VAL A 222 -3.34 25.01 -12.60
N PHE A 223 -4.15 24.49 -11.65
CA PHE A 223 -5.50 24.02 -11.96
C PHE A 223 -6.61 24.91 -11.38
N ARG A 224 -6.26 25.97 -10.63
CA ARG A 224 -7.22 26.87 -9.95
C ARG A 224 -8.24 26.10 -9.08
N ALA A 225 -7.82 24.98 -8.53
CA ALA A 225 -8.64 24.12 -7.68
C ALA A 225 -7.84 23.63 -6.47
N LEU A 226 -8.49 23.60 -5.30
CA LEU A 226 -7.88 23.05 -4.09
C LEU A 226 -7.91 21.52 -4.14
N VAL A 227 -6.84 20.94 -4.62
CA VAL A 227 -6.59 19.50 -4.64
C VAL A 227 -5.33 19.24 -3.81
N PRO A 228 -5.46 18.68 -2.59
CA PRO A 228 -4.32 18.51 -1.70
C PRO A 228 -3.19 17.69 -2.33
N VAL A 229 -3.52 16.56 -2.96
CA VAL A 229 -2.51 15.65 -3.53
C VAL A 229 -2.85 15.25 -4.96
N SER A 230 -3.94 14.49 -5.16
CA SER A 230 -4.30 13.90 -6.45
C SER A 230 -5.81 13.82 -6.65
N THR A 231 -6.24 13.45 -7.85
CA THR A 231 -7.67 13.35 -8.21
C THR A 231 -8.15 11.90 -8.36
N ALA A 232 -7.24 10.90 -8.34
CA ALA A 232 -7.59 9.48 -8.55
C ALA A 232 -8.55 8.93 -7.49
N GLY A 233 -8.49 9.43 -6.25
CA GLY A 233 -9.33 8.97 -5.16
C GLY A 233 -10.83 9.10 -5.46
N ALA A 234 -11.25 10.14 -6.17
CA ALA A 234 -12.65 10.34 -6.54
C ALA A 234 -13.14 9.28 -7.54
N LEU A 235 -12.34 8.94 -8.55
CA LEU A 235 -12.66 7.89 -9.50
C LEU A 235 -12.73 6.51 -8.82
N ASN A 236 -11.76 6.19 -7.97
CA ASN A 236 -11.75 4.94 -7.20
C ASN A 236 -12.98 4.83 -6.27
N LEU A 237 -13.36 5.95 -5.64
CA LEU A 237 -14.57 5.99 -4.81
C LEU A 237 -15.83 5.74 -5.65
N TRP A 238 -15.92 6.31 -6.84
CA TRP A 238 -17.05 6.08 -7.73
C TRP A 238 -17.09 4.65 -8.24
N GLN A 239 -15.97 4.11 -8.77
CA GLN A 239 -15.88 2.74 -9.24
C GLN A 239 -16.29 1.70 -8.19
N GLY A 240 -15.87 1.88 -6.97
CA GLY A 240 -16.23 0.97 -5.89
C GLY A 240 -17.65 1.17 -5.34
N ASN A 241 -18.35 2.22 -5.73
CA ASN A 241 -19.66 2.54 -5.15
C ASN A 241 -20.80 2.60 -6.15
N THR A 242 -20.57 2.33 -7.42
CA THR A 242 -21.59 2.28 -8.46
C THR A 242 -21.97 0.84 -8.82
N ALA A 243 -23.14 0.65 -9.43
CA ALA A 243 -23.55 -0.59 -10.07
C ALA A 243 -23.02 -0.72 -11.51
N LEU A 244 -22.47 0.37 -12.07
CA LEU A 244 -21.88 0.36 -13.40
C LEU A 244 -20.64 -0.53 -13.43
N SER A 245 -20.41 -1.18 -14.57
CA SER A 245 -19.16 -1.89 -14.83
C SER A 245 -17.99 -0.90 -14.85
N ARG A 246 -16.78 -1.41 -14.67
CA ARG A 246 -15.56 -0.57 -14.75
C ARG A 246 -15.45 0.13 -16.09
N GLN A 247 -15.83 -0.54 -17.18
CA GLN A 247 -15.80 0.03 -18.51
C GLN A 247 -16.77 1.20 -18.64
N GLU A 248 -18.03 1.04 -18.23
CA GLU A 248 -19.03 2.11 -18.26
C GLU A 248 -18.59 3.34 -17.46
N VAL A 249 -17.99 3.12 -16.27
CA VAL A 249 -17.43 4.20 -15.47
C VAL A 249 -16.31 4.94 -16.21
N TYR A 250 -15.41 4.22 -16.88
CA TYR A 250 -14.35 4.85 -17.67
C TYR A 250 -14.90 5.58 -18.90
N GLU A 251 -15.84 5.01 -19.62
CA GLU A 251 -16.49 5.66 -20.77
C GLU A 251 -17.13 6.99 -20.34
N GLU A 252 -17.92 6.99 -19.26
CA GLU A 252 -18.52 8.21 -18.72
C GLU A 252 -17.46 9.20 -18.20
N TYR A 253 -16.41 8.73 -17.53
CA TYR A 253 -15.36 9.58 -16.99
C TYR A 253 -14.53 10.27 -18.09
N TRP A 254 -14.19 9.55 -19.16
CA TRP A 254 -13.33 10.09 -20.21
C TRP A 254 -14.02 11.04 -21.18
N VAL A 255 -15.35 11.01 -21.28
CA VAL A 255 -16.15 11.97 -22.05
C VAL A 255 -16.12 13.37 -21.42
N VAL A 256 -16.01 13.45 -20.09
CA VAL A 256 -15.93 14.75 -19.39
C VAL A 256 -14.64 15.46 -19.77
N ARG A 257 -14.73 16.68 -20.30
CA ARG A 257 -13.58 17.51 -20.65
C ARG A 257 -13.04 18.24 -19.40
N GLY A 258 -11.71 18.34 -19.30
CA GLY A 258 -11.04 19.02 -18.21
C GLY A 258 -10.74 18.09 -17.00
N ARG A 259 -9.54 18.22 -16.41
CA ARG A 259 -9.07 17.34 -15.33
C ARG A 259 -9.80 17.57 -14.01
N ILE A 260 -10.12 18.81 -13.72
CA ILE A 260 -10.84 19.18 -12.50
C ILE A 260 -12.34 18.86 -12.64
N GLU A 261 -12.89 19.03 -13.81
CA GLU A 261 -14.27 18.66 -14.15
C GLU A 261 -14.47 17.17 -14.02
N LYS A 262 -13.56 16.34 -14.53
CA LYS A 262 -13.52 14.88 -14.30
C LYS A 262 -13.51 14.53 -12.81
N TYR A 263 -12.67 15.20 -12.03
CA TYR A 263 -12.60 14.99 -10.57
C TYR A 263 -13.92 15.36 -9.87
N ARG A 264 -14.51 16.50 -10.23
CA ARG A 264 -15.80 16.93 -9.66
C ARG A 264 -16.92 15.97 -10.02
N HIS A 265 -16.98 15.57 -11.30
CA HIS A 265 -17.96 14.62 -11.80
C HIS A 265 -17.84 13.28 -11.07
N ALA A 266 -16.67 12.66 -11.04
CA ALA A 266 -16.45 11.39 -10.34
C ALA A 266 -16.82 11.47 -8.85
N ARG A 267 -16.46 12.58 -8.19
CA ARG A 267 -16.82 12.81 -6.78
C ARG A 267 -18.34 12.91 -6.58
N GLN A 268 -19.02 13.65 -7.46
CA GLN A 268 -20.47 13.79 -7.39
C GLN A 268 -21.16 12.44 -7.60
N ARG A 269 -20.81 11.69 -8.64
CA ARG A 269 -21.34 10.35 -8.93
C ARG A 269 -21.11 9.38 -7.77
N ALA A 270 -19.93 9.44 -7.14
CA ALA A 270 -19.63 8.63 -5.97
C ALA A 270 -20.54 8.95 -4.78
N ILE A 271 -20.73 10.24 -4.49
CA ILE A 271 -21.60 10.69 -3.39
C ILE A 271 -23.05 10.28 -3.65
N GLU A 272 -23.58 10.53 -4.85
CA GLU A 272 -24.92 10.11 -5.26
C GLU A 272 -25.12 8.60 -5.03
N ALA A 273 -24.22 7.77 -5.58
CA ALA A 273 -24.30 6.33 -5.44
C ALA A 273 -24.21 5.83 -3.97
N ILE A 274 -23.49 6.55 -3.10
CA ILE A 274 -23.44 6.25 -1.66
C ILE A 274 -24.75 6.63 -0.97
N LEU A 275 -25.31 7.80 -1.28
CA LEU A 275 -26.52 8.31 -0.65
C LEU A 275 -27.74 7.48 -1.04
N ASP A 276 -27.86 7.07 -2.32
CA ASP A 276 -28.97 6.26 -2.84
C ASP A 276 -29.08 4.88 -2.17
N ARG A 277 -27.96 4.37 -1.62
CA ARG A 277 -27.92 3.07 -0.94
C ARG A 277 -28.04 3.14 0.58
N GLN A 278 -28.28 4.32 1.17
CA GLN A 278 -28.50 4.43 2.61
C GLN A 278 -29.85 3.79 3.02
N PRO A 279 -29.99 3.18 4.21
CA PRO A 279 -28.95 3.00 5.25
C PRO A 279 -28.06 1.76 5.05
N TRP A 280 -28.25 0.98 4.00
CA TRP A 280 -27.63 -0.34 3.79
C TRP A 280 -26.22 -0.29 3.20
N TRP A 281 -25.81 0.86 2.70
CA TRP A 281 -24.53 1.05 2.02
C TRP A 281 -23.34 0.43 2.76
N LEU A 282 -23.18 0.71 4.05
CA LEU A 282 -22.03 0.21 4.81
C LEU A 282 -22.05 -1.33 4.93
N PHE A 283 -23.24 -1.90 5.12
CA PHE A 283 -23.39 -3.37 5.19
C PHE A 283 -23.04 -4.02 3.85
N GLU A 284 -23.52 -3.47 2.74
CA GLU A 284 -23.20 -3.94 1.40
C GLU A 284 -21.71 -3.85 1.12
N LYS A 285 -21.06 -2.74 1.46
CA LYS A 285 -19.60 -2.58 1.32
C LYS A 285 -18.82 -3.61 2.12
N VAL A 286 -19.19 -3.87 3.36
CA VAL A 286 -18.52 -4.91 4.16
C VAL A 286 -18.75 -6.30 3.57
N ARG A 287 -19.99 -6.60 3.14
CA ARG A 287 -20.32 -7.90 2.53
C ARG A 287 -19.53 -8.15 1.24
N ASP A 288 -19.42 -7.14 0.35
CA ASP A 288 -18.93 -7.31 -1.00
C ASP A 288 -17.43 -7.00 -1.15
N GLU A 289 -16.93 -5.94 -0.49
CA GLU A 289 -15.56 -5.46 -0.65
C GLU A 289 -14.57 -6.04 0.38
N MET A 290 -15.04 -6.42 1.57
CA MET A 290 -14.18 -7.02 2.58
C MET A 290 -13.60 -8.37 2.11
N PRO A 291 -14.37 -9.30 1.50
CA PRO A 291 -13.82 -10.49 0.90
C PRO A 291 -12.83 -10.21 -0.24
N GLN A 292 -13.10 -9.20 -1.07
CA GLN A 292 -12.17 -8.79 -2.13
C GLN A 292 -10.84 -8.28 -1.57
N TYR A 293 -10.90 -7.44 -0.54
CA TYR A 293 -9.69 -6.92 0.11
C TYR A 293 -8.80 -8.02 0.69
N TRP A 294 -9.38 -9.06 1.31
CA TRP A 294 -8.67 -10.19 1.91
C TRP A 294 -8.55 -11.41 0.99
N ALA A 295 -8.98 -11.34 -0.26
CA ALA A 295 -8.95 -12.47 -1.19
C ALA A 295 -7.57 -13.12 -1.28
N ALA A 296 -7.53 -14.42 -1.52
CA ALA A 296 -6.29 -15.21 -1.62
C ALA A 296 -5.41 -14.80 -2.82
N HIS A 297 -5.97 -14.10 -3.80
CA HIS A 297 -5.27 -13.66 -5.00
C HIS A 297 -4.38 -12.43 -4.69
N GLY A 298 -3.07 -12.63 -4.59
CA GLY A 298 -2.10 -11.54 -4.61
C GLY A 298 -1.84 -11.03 -6.03
N GLN A 299 -1.29 -9.82 -6.15
CA GLN A 299 -1.00 -9.23 -7.46
C GLN A 299 -0.13 -10.13 -8.36
N PRO A 300 0.88 -10.87 -7.86
CA PRO A 300 1.64 -11.82 -8.68
C PRO A 300 0.77 -12.91 -9.32
N ILE A 301 -0.22 -13.42 -8.57
CA ILE A 301 -1.16 -14.44 -9.06
C ILE A 301 -2.03 -13.85 -10.17
N VAL A 302 -2.60 -12.67 -9.95
CA VAL A 302 -3.39 -11.95 -10.97
C VAL A 302 -2.60 -11.73 -12.26
N HIS A 303 -1.31 -11.43 -12.18
CA HIS A 303 -0.46 -11.26 -13.35
C HIS A 303 -0.20 -12.57 -14.10
N ILE A 304 -0.07 -13.70 -13.39
CA ILE A 304 0.02 -15.02 -14.03
C ILE A 304 -1.28 -15.35 -14.74
N GLU A 305 -2.42 -15.16 -14.08
CA GLU A 305 -3.76 -15.43 -14.62
C GLU A 305 -4.09 -14.57 -15.86
N ARG A 306 -3.59 -13.33 -15.89
CA ARG A 306 -3.76 -12.41 -17.04
C ARG A 306 -2.74 -12.59 -18.16
N GLY A 307 -1.86 -13.59 -18.06
CA GLY A 307 -0.87 -13.88 -19.11
C GLY A 307 0.27 -12.87 -19.20
N ALA A 308 0.52 -12.05 -18.16
CA ALA A 308 1.63 -11.08 -18.15
C ALA A 308 3.03 -11.73 -18.30
N TYR A 309 3.10 -13.04 -18.11
CA TYR A 309 4.32 -13.86 -18.27
C TYR A 309 4.26 -14.75 -19.53
N GLY A 310 3.30 -14.51 -20.43
CA GLY A 310 3.06 -15.37 -21.57
C GLY A 310 2.48 -16.74 -21.16
N GLU A 311 2.70 -17.75 -22.00
CA GLU A 311 2.27 -19.13 -21.72
C GLU A 311 3.15 -19.77 -20.63
N VAL A 312 2.65 -19.82 -19.40
CA VAL A 312 3.33 -20.47 -18.28
C VAL A 312 2.85 -21.92 -18.17
N PRO A 313 3.75 -22.93 -18.19
CA PRO A 313 3.35 -24.31 -17.97
C PRO A 313 2.62 -24.48 -16.64
N ARG A 314 1.51 -25.22 -16.62
CA ARG A 314 0.62 -25.39 -15.46
C ARG A 314 1.38 -25.70 -14.15
N GLY A 315 2.35 -26.63 -14.19
CA GLY A 315 3.13 -26.97 -13.00
C GLY A 315 3.95 -25.81 -12.43
N ARG A 316 4.51 -24.94 -13.30
CA ARG A 316 5.24 -23.73 -12.88
C ARG A 316 4.30 -22.67 -12.31
N ALA A 317 3.13 -22.50 -12.90
CA ALA A 317 2.11 -21.59 -12.40
C ALA A 317 1.61 -22.03 -11.02
N PHE A 318 1.31 -23.31 -10.81
CA PHE A 318 0.96 -23.85 -9.48
C PHE A 318 2.06 -23.63 -8.46
N ALA A 319 3.32 -23.86 -8.82
CA ALA A 319 4.45 -23.61 -7.91
C ALA A 319 4.55 -22.12 -7.53
N ALA A 320 4.41 -21.21 -8.50
CA ALA A 320 4.44 -19.77 -8.25
C ALA A 320 3.26 -19.32 -7.36
N ILE A 321 2.06 -19.85 -7.62
CA ILE A 321 0.89 -19.57 -6.78
C ILE A 321 1.10 -20.09 -5.35
N ALA A 322 1.62 -21.31 -5.18
CA ALA A 322 1.90 -21.88 -3.86
C ALA A 322 2.93 -21.06 -3.08
N VAL A 323 3.96 -20.52 -3.76
CA VAL A 323 4.98 -19.63 -3.17
C VAL A 323 4.35 -18.32 -2.67
N VAL A 324 3.33 -17.78 -3.33
CA VAL A 324 2.65 -16.54 -2.89
C VAL A 324 1.58 -16.84 -1.83
N LEU A 325 0.73 -17.84 -2.08
CA LEU A 325 -0.41 -18.17 -1.24
C LEU A 325 -0.02 -18.83 0.09
N GLY A 326 0.96 -19.73 0.08
CA GLY A 326 1.40 -20.44 1.28
C GLY A 326 1.84 -19.50 2.40
N PRO A 327 2.78 -18.58 2.18
CA PRO A 327 3.18 -17.58 3.17
C PRO A 327 2.03 -16.66 3.60
N TYR A 328 1.12 -16.29 2.69
CA TYR A 328 -0.06 -15.52 3.05
C TYR A 328 -0.95 -16.23 4.07
N LEU A 329 -1.30 -17.49 3.80
CA LEU A 329 -2.11 -18.30 4.73
C LEU A 329 -1.38 -18.57 6.05
N ALA A 330 -0.08 -18.83 6.01
CA ALA A 330 0.74 -19.01 7.21
C ALA A 330 0.75 -17.73 8.08
N VAL A 331 0.91 -16.56 7.47
CA VAL A 331 0.84 -15.27 8.18
C VAL A 331 -0.54 -15.06 8.79
N LEU A 332 -1.63 -15.36 8.08
CA LEU A 332 -2.99 -15.24 8.61
C LEU A 332 -3.22 -16.19 9.79
N GLY A 333 -2.80 -17.46 9.70
CA GLY A 333 -2.90 -18.41 10.80
C GLY A 333 -2.13 -17.99 12.04
N LEU A 334 -0.88 -17.53 11.85
CA LEU A 334 -0.06 -16.99 12.95
C LEU A 334 -0.61 -15.67 13.50
N PHE A 335 -1.21 -14.83 12.67
CA PHE A 335 -1.89 -13.61 13.08
C PHE A 335 -3.04 -13.89 14.03
N VAL A 336 -3.91 -14.87 13.72
CA VAL A 336 -5.01 -15.29 14.60
C VAL A 336 -4.49 -15.69 15.98
N VAL A 337 -3.45 -16.54 16.04
CA VAL A 337 -2.80 -16.91 17.32
C VAL A 337 -2.20 -15.67 18.00
N GLY A 338 -1.58 -14.81 17.23
CA GLY A 338 -0.94 -13.58 17.70
C GLY A 338 -1.92 -12.61 18.33
N VAL A 339 -3.15 -12.49 17.80
CA VAL A 339 -4.22 -11.64 18.37
C VAL A 339 -4.49 -11.99 19.84
N ALA A 340 -4.58 -13.30 20.17
CA ALA A 340 -4.76 -13.74 21.55
C ALA A 340 -3.58 -13.36 22.45
N ALA A 341 -2.36 -13.42 21.92
CA ALA A 341 -1.12 -13.23 22.68
C ALA A 341 -0.58 -11.78 22.66
N LEU A 342 -1.18 -10.88 21.88
CA LEU A 342 -0.67 -9.51 21.67
C LEU A 342 -0.75 -8.68 22.96
N PRO A 343 0.36 -8.06 23.43
CA PRO A 343 0.30 -7.10 24.52
C PRO A 343 -0.39 -5.81 24.01
N LEU A 344 -1.49 -5.43 24.67
CA LEU A 344 -2.27 -4.24 24.30
C LEU A 344 -1.70 -2.97 24.97
N ASN A 345 -0.45 -2.64 24.66
CA ASN A 345 0.15 -1.35 25.04
C ASN A 345 -0.30 -0.22 24.10
N ARG A 346 0.11 1.01 24.42
CA ARG A 346 -0.28 2.22 23.67
C ARG A 346 0.11 2.14 22.18
N GLY A 347 1.31 1.64 21.88
CA GLY A 347 1.80 1.54 20.51
C GLY A 347 1.11 0.43 19.71
N THR A 348 0.89 -0.75 20.31
CA THR A 348 0.16 -1.84 19.63
C THR A 348 -1.29 -1.45 19.35
N ARG A 349 -1.93 -0.68 20.24
CA ARG A 349 -3.28 -0.13 19.98
C ARG A 349 -3.27 0.84 18.79
N LEU A 350 -2.27 1.70 18.65
CA LEU A 350 -2.14 2.57 17.48
C LEU A 350 -2.05 1.77 16.18
N LEU A 351 -1.24 0.70 16.16
CA LEU A 351 -1.10 -0.15 14.98
C LEU A 351 -2.41 -0.88 14.63
N LEU A 352 -3.18 -1.31 15.64
CA LEU A 352 -4.52 -1.89 15.41
C LEU A 352 -5.51 -0.84 14.88
N VAL A 353 -5.48 0.39 15.43
CA VAL A 353 -6.27 1.52 14.90
C VAL A 353 -5.88 1.83 13.46
N PHE A 354 -4.58 1.83 13.15
CA PHE A 354 -4.11 2.00 11.77
C PHE A 354 -4.63 0.89 10.85
N LEU A 355 -4.58 -0.38 11.28
CA LEU A 355 -5.09 -1.51 10.50
C LEU A 355 -6.59 -1.35 10.20
N VAL A 356 -7.39 -1.06 11.23
CA VAL A 356 -8.84 -0.86 11.08
C VAL A 356 -9.11 0.34 10.16
N PHE A 357 -8.45 1.47 10.39
CA PHE A 357 -8.57 2.66 9.54
C PHE A 357 -8.27 2.31 8.07
N TYR A 358 -7.17 1.61 7.83
CA TYR A 358 -6.71 1.31 6.49
C TYR A 358 -7.66 0.35 5.75
N VAL A 359 -8.16 -0.67 6.45
CA VAL A 359 -9.17 -1.60 5.93
C VAL A 359 -10.48 -0.86 5.63
N VAL A 360 -11.00 -0.08 6.59
CA VAL A 360 -12.26 0.66 6.42
C VAL A 360 -12.19 1.62 5.24
N LEU A 361 -11.08 2.37 5.11
CA LEU A 361 -10.89 3.31 4.01
C LEU A 361 -10.98 2.61 2.64
N HIS A 362 -10.30 1.46 2.49
CA HIS A 362 -10.29 0.75 1.22
C HIS A 362 -11.57 -0.04 0.97
N VAL A 363 -12.18 -0.62 1.98
CA VAL A 363 -13.50 -1.27 1.85
C VAL A 363 -14.58 -0.24 1.48
N ALA A 364 -14.55 0.96 2.05
CA ALA A 364 -15.48 2.03 1.70
C ALA A 364 -15.27 2.57 0.26
N ALA A 365 -14.03 2.62 -0.21
CA ALA A 365 -13.71 3.07 -1.56
C ALA A 365 -13.82 1.92 -2.56
N HIS A 366 -12.87 0.99 -2.54
CA HIS A 366 -12.81 -0.18 -3.42
C HIS A 366 -11.87 -1.22 -2.81
N GLY A 367 -12.39 -2.42 -2.50
CA GLY A 367 -11.64 -3.54 -1.94
C GLY A 367 -10.89 -4.30 -3.03
N TYR A 368 -9.58 -4.13 -3.11
CA TYR A 368 -8.74 -4.88 -4.04
C TYR A 368 -7.54 -5.50 -3.31
N PRO A 369 -7.10 -6.74 -3.63
CA PRO A 369 -6.06 -7.43 -2.86
C PRO A 369 -4.74 -6.65 -2.76
N ARG A 370 -4.35 -5.93 -3.79
CA ARG A 370 -3.15 -5.07 -3.82
C ARG A 370 -3.16 -3.99 -2.74
N TYR A 371 -4.35 -3.47 -2.40
CA TYR A 371 -4.47 -2.37 -1.45
C TYR A 371 -4.19 -2.78 0.00
N ARG A 372 -4.23 -4.08 0.33
CA ARG A 372 -3.83 -4.55 1.67
C ARG A 372 -2.31 -4.51 1.92
N LEU A 373 -1.48 -4.46 0.86
CA LEU A 373 -0.03 -4.58 0.98
C LEU A 373 0.58 -3.65 2.05
N PRO A 374 0.23 -2.35 2.11
CA PRO A 374 0.77 -1.45 3.13
C PRO A 374 0.28 -1.74 4.54
N SER A 375 -0.79 -2.51 4.73
CA SER A 375 -1.31 -2.91 6.05
C SER A 375 -0.78 -4.28 6.51
N LEU A 376 -0.26 -5.12 5.60
CA LEU A 376 0.32 -6.43 5.93
C LEU A 376 1.39 -6.38 7.04
N PRO A 377 2.25 -5.36 7.15
CA PRO A 377 3.22 -5.29 8.22
C PRO A 377 2.64 -5.31 9.64
N VAL A 378 1.39 -4.86 9.86
CA VAL A 378 0.70 -5.07 11.15
C VAL A 378 0.51 -6.58 11.37
N LEU A 379 0.08 -7.29 10.33
CA LEU A 379 -0.11 -8.74 10.40
C LEU A 379 1.21 -9.45 10.68
N PHE A 380 2.33 -8.99 10.08
CA PHE A 380 3.66 -9.58 10.31
C PHE A 380 4.13 -9.42 11.75
N LEU A 381 3.89 -8.27 12.37
CA LEU A 381 4.20 -8.02 13.79
C LEU A 381 3.37 -8.92 14.70
N VAL A 382 2.07 -9.01 14.45
CA VAL A 382 1.16 -9.84 15.23
C VAL A 382 1.42 -11.34 14.97
N ALA A 383 1.68 -11.74 13.75
CA ALA A 383 2.08 -13.11 13.39
C ALA A 383 3.41 -13.49 14.04
N GLY A 384 4.37 -12.54 14.08
CA GLY A 384 5.62 -12.70 14.82
C GLY A 384 5.39 -12.99 16.30
N GLN A 385 4.44 -12.30 16.94
CA GLN A 385 4.02 -12.59 18.31
C GLN A 385 3.37 -13.98 18.41
N GLY A 386 2.53 -14.36 17.47
CA GLY A 386 1.92 -15.69 17.40
C GLY A 386 2.98 -16.80 17.32
N TRP A 387 3.97 -16.62 16.43
CA TRP A 387 5.09 -17.54 16.29
C TRP A 387 5.90 -17.68 17.60
N VAL A 388 6.29 -16.56 18.20
CA VAL A 388 7.04 -16.55 19.47
C VAL A 388 6.23 -17.22 20.58
N PHE A 389 4.93 -16.93 20.67
CA PHE A 389 4.03 -17.56 21.64
C PHE A 389 3.98 -19.09 21.47
N LEU A 390 3.86 -19.58 20.23
CA LEU A 390 3.83 -21.02 19.94
C LEU A 390 5.15 -21.72 20.28
N ARG A 391 6.29 -21.03 20.14
CA ARG A 391 7.64 -21.57 20.41
C ARG A 391 8.07 -21.44 21.87
N THR A 392 7.36 -20.67 22.69
CA THR A 392 7.69 -20.49 24.10
C THR A 392 7.19 -21.70 24.90
N ARG A 393 8.10 -22.35 25.65
CA ARG A 393 7.76 -23.53 26.48
C ARG A 393 6.84 -23.17 27.66
N GLN A 394 7.10 -22.04 28.31
CA GLN A 394 6.27 -21.50 29.39
C GLN A 394 5.32 -20.44 28.84
N ARG A 395 4.15 -20.88 28.33
CA ARG A 395 3.15 -19.95 27.76
C ARG A 395 2.38 -19.25 28.88
N PRO A 396 2.22 -17.93 28.84
CA PRO A 396 1.33 -17.25 29.78
C PRO A 396 -0.10 -17.79 29.59
N ARG A 397 -0.81 -18.00 30.67
CA ARG A 397 -2.24 -18.37 30.63
C ARG A 397 -3.03 -17.16 30.13
N LEU A 398 -3.62 -17.28 28.96
CA LEU A 398 -4.48 -16.24 28.37
C LEU A 398 -5.92 -16.48 28.81
N GLY A 399 -6.60 -15.41 29.21
CA GLY A 399 -8.02 -15.50 29.59
C GLY A 399 -8.90 -15.85 28.37
N PRO A 400 -10.11 -16.44 28.61
CA PRO A 400 -11.00 -16.89 27.54
C PRO A 400 -11.39 -15.77 26.56
N VAL A 401 -11.57 -14.54 27.03
CA VAL A 401 -11.91 -13.38 26.20
C VAL A 401 -10.91 -13.17 25.05
N ARG A 402 -9.61 -13.39 25.29
CA ARG A 402 -8.59 -13.24 24.26
C ARG A 402 -8.69 -14.31 23.18
N TRP A 403 -9.01 -15.55 23.58
CA TRP A 403 -9.23 -16.64 22.64
C TRP A 403 -10.52 -16.45 21.84
N TRP A 404 -11.59 -15.92 22.46
CA TRP A 404 -12.80 -15.57 21.74
C TRP A 404 -12.56 -14.45 20.73
N ALA A 405 -11.78 -13.44 21.08
CA ALA A 405 -11.38 -12.38 20.12
C ALA A 405 -10.57 -12.97 18.94
N ALA A 406 -9.62 -13.85 19.21
CA ALA A 406 -8.84 -14.53 18.16
C ALA A 406 -9.74 -15.41 17.26
N ALA A 407 -10.66 -16.17 17.86
CA ALA A 407 -11.62 -16.99 17.12
C ALA A 407 -12.53 -16.14 16.22
N ALA A 408 -13.06 -15.02 16.73
CA ALA A 408 -13.88 -14.10 15.96
C ALA A 408 -13.11 -13.53 14.74
N VAL A 409 -11.86 -13.10 14.95
CA VAL A 409 -10.98 -12.65 13.85
C VAL A 409 -10.72 -13.79 12.87
N GLY A 410 -10.47 -15.02 13.34
CA GLY A 410 -10.25 -16.19 12.49
C GLY A 410 -11.48 -16.51 11.63
N ILE A 411 -12.68 -16.45 12.20
CA ILE A 411 -13.94 -16.64 11.46
C ILE A 411 -14.11 -15.57 10.39
N VAL A 412 -13.91 -14.28 10.72
CA VAL A 412 -14.01 -13.19 9.75
C VAL A 412 -13.01 -13.40 8.59
N LEU A 413 -11.76 -13.73 8.89
CA LEU A 413 -10.76 -14.01 7.85
C LEU A 413 -11.13 -15.24 7.01
N ALA A 414 -11.65 -16.31 7.62
CA ALA A 414 -12.09 -17.49 6.90
C ALA A 414 -13.26 -17.18 5.96
N LEU A 415 -14.22 -16.37 6.40
CA LEU A 415 -15.35 -15.91 5.57
C LEU A 415 -14.88 -15.01 4.41
N CYS A 416 -13.82 -14.22 4.61
CA CYS A 416 -13.28 -13.35 3.57
C CYS A 416 -12.40 -14.11 2.56
N VAL A 417 -11.52 -15.00 3.05
CA VAL A 417 -10.53 -15.69 2.21
C VAL A 417 -11.12 -16.97 1.60
N GLY A 418 -12.01 -17.65 2.32
CA GLY A 418 -12.59 -18.94 1.93
C GLY A 418 -13.23 -18.95 0.54
N PRO A 419 -14.09 -17.99 0.17
CA PRO A 419 -14.71 -17.94 -1.15
C PRO A 419 -13.69 -17.96 -2.30
N SER A 420 -12.61 -17.19 -2.20
CA SER A 420 -11.57 -17.17 -3.22
C SER A 420 -10.78 -18.48 -3.30
N LEU A 421 -10.55 -19.16 -2.17
CA LEU A 421 -9.93 -20.48 -2.14
C LEU A 421 -10.84 -21.56 -2.74
N VAL A 422 -12.15 -21.53 -2.43
CA VAL A 422 -13.12 -22.45 -2.99
C VAL A 422 -13.28 -22.27 -4.49
N SER A 423 -13.35 -21.01 -4.96
CA SER A 423 -13.39 -20.70 -6.39
C SER A 423 -12.16 -21.26 -7.10
N TRP A 424 -10.98 -21.01 -6.54
CA TRP A 424 -9.73 -21.50 -7.09
C TRP A 424 -9.60 -23.04 -7.05
N ALA A 425 -10.13 -23.70 -6.00
CA ALA A 425 -10.13 -25.16 -5.91
C ALA A 425 -11.09 -25.82 -6.94
N ARG A 426 -12.17 -25.14 -7.32
CA ARG A 426 -13.13 -25.64 -8.34
C ARG A 426 -12.60 -25.44 -9.75
N ASP A 427 -11.96 -24.34 -10.01
CA ASP A 427 -11.36 -24.00 -11.29
C ASP A 427 -9.97 -23.37 -11.03
N PRO A 428 -8.97 -24.24 -10.78
CA PRO A 428 -7.62 -23.78 -10.47
C PRO A 428 -6.92 -23.14 -11.68
N TRP A 429 -7.52 -23.23 -12.83
CA TRP A 429 -7.09 -22.61 -14.07
C TRP A 429 -8.33 -22.04 -14.74
N PRO A 430 -8.79 -20.84 -14.37
CA PRO A 430 -9.86 -20.20 -15.13
C PRO A 430 -9.44 -20.22 -16.60
N PRO A 431 -10.33 -20.63 -17.53
CA PRO A 431 -10.05 -20.55 -18.95
C PRO A 431 -9.55 -19.15 -19.18
N ALA A 432 -8.34 -19.03 -19.73
CA ALA A 432 -7.59 -17.79 -19.89
C ALA A 432 -8.60 -16.66 -19.94
N TRP A 433 -8.68 -15.85 -18.90
CA TRP A 433 -9.66 -14.75 -18.79
C TRP A 433 -9.53 -14.07 -20.10
N SER A 434 -10.38 -14.63 -20.98
CA SER A 434 -10.20 -14.60 -22.41
C SER A 434 -9.88 -13.19 -22.78
N HIS A 435 -9.03 -12.99 -23.72
CA HIS A 435 -8.63 -11.79 -24.42
C HIS A 435 -9.67 -10.64 -24.51
N GLN A 436 -10.90 -10.86 -24.10
CA GLN A 436 -12.00 -9.90 -24.01
C GLN A 436 -11.89 -8.85 -22.89
N HIS A 437 -11.07 -9.07 -21.84
CA HIS A 437 -10.84 -8.04 -20.80
C HIS A 437 -9.46 -7.39 -20.89
N SER A 438 -8.51 -7.96 -21.64
CA SER A 438 -7.18 -7.37 -21.82
C SER A 438 -7.16 -6.29 -22.92
N SER A 439 -7.89 -6.46 -24.01
CA SER A 439 -7.90 -5.48 -25.09
C SER A 439 -8.67 -4.19 -24.78
N GLY A 440 -9.75 -4.26 -24.03
CA GLY A 440 -10.51 -3.06 -23.65
C GLY A 440 -9.91 -2.25 -22.49
N ALA A 441 -9.19 -2.92 -21.56
CA ALA A 441 -8.57 -2.23 -20.42
C ALA A 441 -7.19 -1.62 -20.74
N GLU A 442 -6.44 -2.24 -21.66
CA GLU A 442 -5.15 -1.70 -22.12
C GLU A 442 -5.31 -0.48 -23.02
N GLU A 443 -6.33 -0.46 -23.89
CA GLU A 443 -6.63 0.72 -24.71
C GLU A 443 -7.26 1.87 -23.91
N ALA A 444 -7.98 1.58 -22.82
CA ALA A 444 -8.55 2.61 -21.97
C ALA A 444 -7.57 3.20 -20.92
N GLU A 445 -6.48 2.48 -20.57
CA GLU A 445 -5.44 2.95 -19.64
C GLU A 445 -4.28 3.68 -20.33
N THR A 446 -4.12 3.61 -21.63
CA THR A 446 -3.35 4.57 -22.36
C THR A 446 -4.20 5.84 -22.49
N PRO A 447 -3.93 6.90 -21.71
CA PRO A 447 -4.39 8.22 -22.11
C PRO A 447 -3.74 8.40 -23.47
N GLY A 448 -4.54 8.45 -24.51
CA GLY A 448 -4.04 8.82 -25.80
C GLY A 448 -3.10 9.99 -25.60
N ALA A 449 -1.90 9.92 -26.12
CA ALA A 449 -1.05 11.06 -26.36
C ALA A 449 -1.73 12.03 -27.36
N GLY A 450 -3.04 12.05 -27.34
CA GLY A 450 -3.94 12.98 -27.97
C GLY A 450 -3.89 14.26 -27.16
N THR A 451 -3.20 15.20 -27.67
CA THR A 451 -3.33 16.63 -27.52
C THR A 451 -4.76 17.03 -27.08
N ASP A 452 -5.05 16.96 -25.77
CA ASP A 452 -6.16 17.70 -25.17
C ASP A 452 -5.67 19.14 -24.90
N ASP A 453 -4.93 19.68 -25.85
CA ASP A 453 -4.65 21.10 -26.03
C ASP A 453 -5.80 21.73 -26.84
N GLY A 454 -6.99 21.73 -26.19
CA GLY A 454 -7.99 22.73 -26.48
C GLY A 454 -7.37 24.08 -26.11
N GLY A 455 -6.80 24.75 -27.06
CA GLY A 455 -6.25 26.08 -26.88
C GLY A 455 -7.29 27.01 -26.26
N GLU A 456 -6.91 27.55 -25.12
CA GLU A 456 -7.31 28.91 -24.72
C GLU A 456 -6.13 29.55 -23.97
N PRO A 457 -5.95 30.86 -24.11
CA PRO A 457 -4.72 31.62 -23.86
C PRO A 457 -4.28 31.68 -22.40
#